data_9bd7aac039249e3675c620be33b5ae7e
#
_entry.id   9bd7aac039249e3675c620be33b5ae7e
#
_cell.length_a   1.000
_cell.length_b   1.000
_cell.length_c   1.000
_cell.angle_alpha   90.00
_cell.angle_beta   90.00
_cell.angle_gamma   90.00
#
_symmetry.space_group_name_H-M   'P 1'
#
loop_
_entity.id
_entity.type
_entity.pdbx_description
1 polymer ?
#
loop_
_entity_poly.entity_id
_entity_poly.type
_entity_poly.pdbx_seq_one_letter_code
_entity_poly.pdbx_strand_id
1 'polypeptide(L)'
;GSWITQRLLRVAEDGADGQINREGLEYARDGQTKRLTIEGTLCEGIIQGRSDKPYKTELALSQFSAHDQEQIIHAMADQMRYAAKLLAGELPSNIEDVFAPLDLRLFPTEPSDLSPTCSCPDWKEDEPWCKHAVCLTALLAERLGNEPMEVFGLHGMPGDELIDGLRQKRALGVQGPGPAPVLVPHIQGVSDLSSPPLEDQIDTFWTVGPELEDLDTPLTPPKVNCVLLRRLGPSPFLGSFPLVGLMQTCYELIGQAALQMDDPESDDPESDDHESDTPNQDDPSS
;
A
#
# COMPACT_ATOMS: atom_id res chain seq x y z
N GLY A 1 0.26 20.96 16.64
CA GLY A 1 0.77 19.60 16.62
C GLY A 1 -0.33 18.64 16.22
N SER A 2 0.02 17.53 15.60
CA SER A 2 -0.96 16.51 15.23
C SER A 2 -1.59 15.90 16.49
N TRP A 3 -2.77 15.29 16.38
CA TRP A 3 -3.40 14.58 17.49
C TRP A 3 -2.52 13.41 18.00
N ILE A 4 -1.74 12.79 17.10
CA ILE A 4 -0.77 11.73 17.42
C ILE A 4 0.31 12.26 18.35
N THR A 5 0.91 13.41 18.00
CA THR A 5 1.94 14.05 18.80
C THR A 5 1.43 14.36 20.22
N GLN A 6 0.23 14.93 20.33
CA GLN A 6 -0.36 15.26 21.64
C GLN A 6 -0.64 14.00 22.47
N ARG A 7 -1.06 12.91 21.85
CA ARG A 7 -1.36 11.65 22.52
C ARG A 7 -0.09 11.02 23.12
N LEU A 8 0.97 10.90 22.33
CA LEU A 8 2.24 10.34 22.80
C LEU A 8 2.91 11.19 23.89
N LEU A 9 2.83 12.52 23.77
CA LEU A 9 3.34 13.41 24.82
C LEU A 9 2.58 13.23 26.14
N ARG A 10 1.27 13.00 26.08
CA ARG A 10 0.48 12.71 27.28
C ARG A 10 0.88 11.38 27.91
N VAL A 11 1.14 10.34 27.11
CA VAL A 11 1.66 9.05 27.64
C VAL A 11 2.98 9.25 28.39
N ALA A 12 3.90 10.06 27.85
CA ALA A 12 5.15 10.37 28.52
C ALA A 12 4.92 11.19 29.80
N GLU A 13 3.95 12.12 29.80
CA GLU A 13 3.58 12.94 30.97
C GLU A 13 2.96 12.10 32.07
N ASP A 14 2.13 11.13 31.74
CA ASP A 14 1.51 10.21 32.71
C ASP A 14 2.50 9.15 33.22
N GLY A 15 3.54 8.82 32.44
CA GLY A 15 4.54 7.81 32.81
C GLY A 15 5.70 8.35 33.64
N ALA A 16 6.04 9.62 33.52
CA ALA A 16 7.18 10.24 34.18
C ALA A 16 6.75 11.26 35.25
N ASP A 17 7.53 11.34 36.33
CA ASP A 17 7.37 12.44 37.33
C ASP A 17 7.53 13.81 36.62
N GLY A 18 6.79 14.81 37.06
CA GLY A 18 6.72 16.13 36.45
C GLY A 18 8.07 16.83 36.23
N GLN A 19 9.07 16.58 37.13
CA GLN A 19 10.42 17.07 36.92
C GLN A 19 11.14 16.32 35.81
N ILE A 20 11.06 14.99 35.81
CA ILE A 20 11.66 14.12 34.77
C ILE A 20 11.08 14.45 33.42
N ASN A 21 9.77 14.64 33.34
CA ASN A 21 9.09 14.99 32.10
C ASN A 21 9.59 16.34 31.54
N ARG A 22 9.71 17.37 32.40
CA ARG A 22 10.23 18.68 32.02
C ARG A 22 11.66 18.58 31.46
N GLU A 23 12.56 17.91 32.23
CA GLU A 23 13.95 17.70 31.80
C GLU A 23 14.03 16.93 30.48
N GLY A 24 13.19 15.91 30.26
CA GLY A 24 13.14 15.13 29.02
C GLY A 24 12.70 15.95 27.82
N LEU A 25 11.68 16.79 27.99
CA LEU A 25 11.22 17.69 26.92
C LEU A 25 12.25 18.79 26.60
N GLU A 26 13.00 19.29 27.62
CA GLU A 26 14.13 20.19 27.39
C GLU A 26 15.22 19.49 26.55
N TYR A 27 15.58 18.25 26.90
CA TYR A 27 16.54 17.46 26.11
C TYR A 27 16.15 17.29 24.66
N ALA A 28 14.86 17.09 24.38
CA ALA A 28 14.35 16.99 23.02
C ALA A 28 14.48 18.32 22.26
N ARG A 29 14.14 19.45 22.91
CA ARG A 29 14.23 20.80 22.33
C ARG A 29 15.67 21.26 22.09
N ASP A 30 16.58 20.93 23.01
CA ASP A 30 17.99 21.32 22.95
C ASP A 30 18.81 20.48 21.97
N GLY A 31 18.18 19.51 21.30
CA GLY A 31 18.85 18.66 20.32
C GLY A 31 19.90 17.73 20.92
N GLN A 32 19.69 17.25 22.14
CA GLN A 32 20.59 16.33 22.84
C GLN A 32 20.64 14.94 22.17
N THR A 33 19.75 14.65 21.23
CA THR A 33 19.71 13.38 20.49
C THR A 33 20.63 13.42 19.29
N LYS A 34 21.66 12.58 19.30
CA LYS A 34 22.63 12.45 18.20
C LYS A 34 22.09 11.64 17.04
N ARG A 35 21.24 10.67 17.31
CA ARG A 35 20.64 9.78 16.34
C ARG A 35 19.30 9.26 16.83
N LEU A 36 18.34 9.21 15.93
CA LEU A 36 17.06 8.52 16.10
C LEU A 36 16.85 7.61 14.91
N THR A 37 16.59 6.34 15.16
CA THR A 37 16.30 5.34 14.13
C THR A 37 15.07 4.54 14.52
N ILE A 38 14.25 4.19 13.53
CA ILE A 38 13.17 3.22 13.66
C ILE A 38 13.55 2.05 12.78
N GLU A 39 13.84 0.92 13.41
CA GLU A 39 14.23 -0.32 12.72
C GLU A 39 13.32 -1.45 13.19
N GLY A 40 12.48 -1.94 12.28
CA GLY A 40 11.47 -2.94 12.59
C GLY A 40 10.52 -2.43 13.69
N THR A 41 10.47 -3.14 14.81
CA THR A 41 9.56 -2.87 15.93
C THR A 41 10.18 -1.99 17.03
N LEU A 42 11.36 -1.46 16.80
CA LEU A 42 12.12 -0.73 17.79
C LEU A 42 12.41 0.70 17.35
N CYS A 43 12.14 1.67 18.22
CA CYS A 43 12.62 3.03 18.09
C CYS A 43 13.84 3.22 18.98
N GLU A 44 15.02 3.48 18.42
CA GLU A 44 16.28 3.67 19.11
C GLU A 44 16.70 5.13 19.06
N GLY A 45 17.13 5.66 20.21
CA GLY A 45 17.71 7.00 20.34
C GLY A 45 19.08 6.96 21.01
N ILE A 46 20.05 7.67 20.44
CA ILE A 46 21.35 7.93 21.07
C ILE A 46 21.34 9.34 21.62
N ILE A 47 21.21 9.47 22.95
CA ILE A 47 20.96 10.74 23.62
C ILE A 47 22.16 11.13 24.48
N GLN A 48 22.66 12.36 24.29
CA GLN A 48 23.76 12.90 25.09
C GLN A 48 23.22 13.41 26.40
N GLY A 49 23.60 12.73 27.46
CA GLY A 49 23.33 13.19 28.82
C GLY A 49 24.52 13.92 29.44
N ARG A 50 24.60 13.93 30.78
CA ARG A 50 25.68 14.57 31.57
C ARG A 50 27.00 13.77 31.50
N SER A 51 26.95 12.52 31.07
CA SER A 51 28.15 11.67 30.94
C SER A 51 28.87 11.97 29.63
N ASP A 52 30.18 11.70 29.56
CA ASP A 52 31.00 11.81 28.34
C ASP A 52 30.49 10.87 27.23
N LYS A 53 29.90 9.75 27.62
CA LYS A 53 29.30 8.79 26.66
C LYS A 53 27.80 9.01 26.57
N PRO A 54 27.25 9.05 25.35
CA PRO A 54 25.81 9.13 25.18
C PRO A 54 25.11 7.86 25.65
N TYR A 55 23.86 7.97 26.02
CA TYR A 55 23.03 6.87 26.45
C TYR A 55 22.24 6.31 25.27
N LYS A 56 22.15 4.98 25.21
CA LYS A 56 21.25 4.27 24.30
C LYS A 56 19.90 4.16 25.00
N THR A 57 18.87 4.64 24.33
CA THR A 57 17.48 4.57 24.78
C THR A 57 16.63 3.92 23.71
N GLU A 58 15.77 3.02 24.09
CA GLU A 58 14.89 2.29 23.19
C GLU A 58 13.44 2.40 23.64
N LEU A 59 12.52 2.44 22.68
CA LEU A 59 11.08 2.35 22.89
C LEU A 59 10.53 1.23 22.01
N ALA A 60 9.74 0.34 22.62
CA ALA A 60 9.05 -0.72 21.92
C ALA A 60 7.54 -0.62 22.17
N LEU A 61 6.76 -0.99 21.15
CA LEU A 61 5.32 -1.16 21.21
C LEU A 61 4.97 -2.65 21.25
N SER A 62 3.78 -2.99 21.71
CA SER A 62 3.25 -4.34 21.64
C SER A 62 3.13 -4.77 20.18
N GLN A 63 3.72 -5.91 19.84
CA GLN A 63 3.66 -6.42 18.47
C GLN A 63 2.31 -7.07 18.19
N PHE A 64 1.78 -6.86 17.00
CA PHE A 64 0.60 -7.56 16.51
C PHE A 64 0.99 -8.97 16.07
N SER A 65 0.28 -9.97 16.58
CA SER A 65 0.44 -11.34 16.11
C SER A 65 0.02 -11.47 14.64
N ALA A 66 0.43 -12.53 13.97
CA ALA A 66 -0.01 -12.78 12.58
C ALA A 66 -1.54 -12.83 12.45
N HIS A 67 -2.22 -13.33 13.47
CA HIS A 67 -3.69 -13.34 13.55
C HIS A 67 -4.27 -11.94 13.66
N ASP A 68 -3.70 -11.08 14.52
CA ASP A 68 -4.13 -9.68 14.68
C ASP A 68 -3.95 -8.91 13.38
N GLN A 69 -2.81 -9.08 12.70
CA GLN A 69 -2.52 -8.44 11.41
C GLN A 69 -3.55 -8.83 10.35
N GLU A 70 -3.93 -10.12 10.28
CA GLU A 70 -4.96 -10.58 9.37
C GLU A 70 -6.33 -9.98 9.69
N GLN A 71 -6.71 -9.90 10.97
CA GLN A 71 -7.96 -9.28 11.41
C GLN A 71 -7.99 -7.79 11.10
N ILE A 72 -6.88 -7.07 11.33
CA ILE A 72 -6.75 -5.64 11.00
C ILE A 72 -6.94 -5.42 9.50
N ILE A 73 -6.25 -6.19 8.66
CA ILE A 73 -6.38 -6.11 7.19
C ILE A 73 -7.82 -6.38 6.77
N HIS A 74 -8.48 -7.37 7.38
CA HIS A 74 -9.87 -7.68 7.08
C HIS A 74 -10.79 -6.52 7.44
N ALA A 75 -10.73 -6.02 8.67
CA ALA A 75 -11.56 -4.93 9.15
C ALA A 75 -11.37 -3.63 8.36
N MET A 76 -10.14 -3.35 7.92
CA MET A 76 -9.85 -2.20 7.07
C MET A 76 -10.32 -2.39 5.63
N ALA A 77 -10.21 -3.60 5.07
CA ALA A 77 -10.64 -3.90 3.70
C ALA A 77 -12.16 -3.77 3.54
N ASP A 78 -12.92 -4.13 4.56
CA ASP A 78 -14.38 -4.01 4.57
C ASP A 78 -14.85 -2.54 4.59
N GLN A 79 -13.99 -1.62 5.01
CA GLN A 79 -14.30 -0.21 5.09
C GLN A 79 -13.48 0.61 4.09
N MET A 80 -14.05 0.90 2.94
CA MET A 80 -13.39 1.60 1.82
C MET A 80 -12.72 2.93 2.20
N ARG A 81 -13.28 3.64 3.18
CA ARG A 81 -12.76 4.94 3.63
C ARG A 81 -11.33 4.84 4.20
N TYR A 82 -11.02 3.75 4.91
CA TYR A 82 -9.68 3.53 5.46
C TYR A 82 -8.70 3.14 4.37
N ALA A 83 -9.08 2.17 3.55
CA ALA A 83 -8.23 1.70 2.46
C ALA A 83 -7.84 2.83 1.50
N ALA A 84 -8.78 3.72 1.13
CA ALA A 84 -8.52 4.81 0.22
C ALA A 84 -7.51 5.84 0.80
N LYS A 85 -7.64 6.20 2.08
CA LYS A 85 -6.72 7.13 2.75
C LYS A 85 -5.35 6.52 2.97
N LEU A 86 -5.28 5.27 3.42
CA LEU A 86 -4.01 4.56 3.62
C LEU A 86 -3.24 4.39 2.30
N LEU A 87 -3.93 4.11 1.18
CA LEU A 87 -3.33 4.07 -0.15
C LEU A 87 -2.79 5.43 -0.61
N ALA A 88 -3.33 6.54 -0.08
CA ALA A 88 -2.82 7.88 -0.30
C ALA A 88 -1.71 8.28 0.69
N GLY A 89 -1.30 7.38 1.59
CA GLY A 89 -0.32 7.66 2.65
C GLY A 89 -0.86 8.49 3.81
N GLU A 90 -2.18 8.66 3.89
CA GLU A 90 -2.85 9.41 4.94
C GLU A 90 -3.43 8.50 6.02
N LEU A 91 -3.19 8.82 7.29
CA LEU A 91 -3.82 8.12 8.40
C LEU A 91 -5.11 8.85 8.82
N PRO A 92 -6.29 8.19 8.73
CA PRO A 92 -7.54 8.79 9.21
C PRO A 92 -7.48 9.07 10.71
N SER A 93 -8.05 10.20 11.17
CA SER A 93 -8.09 10.55 12.58
C SER A 93 -8.90 9.58 13.45
N ASN A 94 -9.80 8.82 12.83
CA ASN A 94 -10.65 7.81 13.46
C ASN A 94 -10.17 6.37 13.16
N ILE A 95 -8.88 6.18 12.88
CA ILE A 95 -8.31 4.85 12.58
C ILE A 95 -8.50 3.87 13.74
N GLU A 96 -8.50 4.37 14.97
CA GLU A 96 -8.70 3.56 16.18
C GLU A 96 -10.08 2.85 16.22
N ASP A 97 -11.07 3.33 15.49
CA ASP A 97 -12.37 2.66 15.35
C ASP A 97 -12.25 1.26 14.71
N VAL A 98 -11.14 1.00 13.99
CA VAL A 98 -10.86 -0.32 13.42
C VAL A 98 -10.23 -1.26 14.45
N PHE A 99 -9.41 -0.72 15.34
CA PHE A 99 -8.65 -1.49 16.32
C PHE A 99 -9.45 -1.80 17.59
N ALA A 100 -10.30 -0.88 18.02
CA ALA A 100 -11.08 -1.03 19.25
C ALA A 100 -11.98 -2.30 19.29
N PRO A 101 -12.67 -2.71 18.20
CA PRO A 101 -13.44 -3.95 18.19
C PRO A 101 -12.59 -5.22 18.27
N LEU A 102 -11.28 -5.13 17.96
CA LEU A 102 -10.32 -6.22 18.01
C LEU A 102 -9.58 -6.30 19.36
N ASP A 103 -9.93 -5.40 20.29
CA ASP A 103 -9.19 -5.22 21.56
C ASP A 103 -7.70 -4.88 21.33
N LEU A 104 -7.41 -4.18 20.24
CA LEU A 104 -6.08 -3.72 19.86
C LEU A 104 -6.02 -2.19 19.90
N ARG A 105 -4.80 -1.66 20.03
CA ARG A 105 -4.52 -0.21 20.01
C ARG A 105 -3.40 0.07 19.02
N LEU A 106 -3.61 1.01 18.12
CA LEU A 106 -2.56 1.44 17.19
C LEU A 106 -1.62 2.46 17.83
N PHE A 107 -2.16 3.37 18.63
CA PHE A 107 -1.36 4.37 19.35
C PHE A 107 -1.45 4.15 20.86
N PRO A 108 -0.33 4.27 21.57
CA PRO A 108 -0.30 4.21 23.03
C PRO A 108 -1.30 5.18 23.66
N THR A 109 -1.97 4.74 24.70
CA THR A 109 -2.89 5.55 25.52
C THR A 109 -2.44 5.64 26.97
N GLU A 110 -1.69 4.64 27.39
CA GLU A 110 -1.20 4.50 28.76
C GLU A 110 0.32 4.29 28.75
N PRO A 111 1.04 4.65 29.84
CA PRO A 111 2.48 4.43 29.93
C PRO A 111 2.91 2.97 29.75
N SER A 112 2.04 2.02 30.11
CA SER A 112 2.24 0.58 29.96
C SER A 112 2.20 0.09 28.51
N ASP A 113 1.65 0.87 27.59
CA ASP A 113 1.60 0.55 26.16
C ASP A 113 2.97 0.75 25.48
N LEU A 114 3.89 1.48 26.15
CA LEU A 114 5.27 1.67 25.74
C LEU A 114 6.22 0.97 26.70
N SER A 115 7.24 0.33 26.16
CA SER A 115 8.30 -0.31 26.95
C SER A 115 9.62 0.43 26.76
N PRO A 116 9.89 1.49 27.55
CA PRO A 116 11.13 2.22 27.45
C PRO A 116 12.26 1.49 28.18
N THR A 117 13.42 1.41 27.50
CA THR A 117 14.68 0.97 28.12
C THR A 117 15.76 2.03 27.92
N CYS A 118 16.67 2.16 28.87
CA CYS A 118 17.75 3.13 28.79
C CYS A 118 19.01 2.64 29.49
N SER A 119 20.16 2.94 28.92
CA SER A 119 21.46 2.65 29.55
C SER A 119 21.92 3.66 30.59
N CYS A 120 21.09 4.64 30.95
CA CYS A 120 21.45 5.63 31.97
C CYS A 120 21.33 5.05 33.42
N PRO A 121 22.07 5.61 34.39
CA PRO A 121 22.01 5.13 35.79
C PRO A 121 20.67 5.43 36.47
N ASP A 122 19.88 6.36 35.96
CA ASP A 122 18.59 6.74 36.55
C ASP A 122 17.46 5.79 36.10
N TRP A 123 17.70 4.95 35.06
CA TRP A 123 16.72 3.99 34.56
C TRP A 123 16.63 2.79 35.51
N LYS A 124 15.40 2.34 35.76
CA LYS A 124 15.09 1.13 36.52
C LYS A 124 13.94 0.40 35.86
N GLU A 125 13.91 -0.90 35.99
CA GLU A 125 12.85 -1.75 35.41
C GLU A 125 11.47 -1.44 36.00
N ASP A 126 11.41 -1.12 37.30
CA ASP A 126 10.16 -0.75 38.02
C ASP A 126 9.69 0.68 37.68
N GLU A 127 10.63 1.56 37.32
CA GLU A 127 10.40 2.97 36.98
C GLU A 127 11.10 3.30 35.66
N PRO A 128 10.61 2.80 34.50
CA PRO A 128 11.36 2.85 33.24
C PRO A 128 11.39 4.25 32.59
N TRP A 129 10.59 5.19 33.12
CA TRP A 129 10.46 6.54 32.58
C TRP A 129 11.52 7.49 33.09
N CYS A 130 12.74 7.40 32.57
CA CYS A 130 13.78 8.40 32.80
C CYS A 130 13.64 9.56 31.78
N LYS A 131 14.35 10.67 31.99
CA LYS A 131 14.33 11.83 31.09
C LYS A 131 14.75 11.51 29.65
N HIS A 132 15.59 10.51 29.43
CA HIS A 132 15.98 10.09 28.10
C HIS A 132 14.83 9.32 27.39
N ALA A 133 14.07 8.53 28.13
CA ALA A 133 12.86 7.89 27.63
C ALA A 133 11.80 8.93 27.22
N VAL A 134 11.57 9.93 28.05
CA VAL A 134 10.68 11.06 27.72
C VAL A 134 11.18 11.83 26.50
N CYS A 135 12.48 12.11 26.41
CA CYS A 135 13.10 12.77 25.26
C CYS A 135 12.84 11.96 23.97
N LEU A 136 13.10 10.67 24.01
CA LEU A 136 12.89 9.80 22.84
C LEU A 136 11.42 9.72 22.46
N THR A 137 10.51 9.63 23.43
CA THR A 137 9.07 9.63 23.19
C THR A 137 8.60 10.93 22.53
N ALA A 138 9.13 12.08 22.95
CA ALA A 138 8.81 13.36 22.35
C ALA A 138 9.25 13.44 20.87
N LEU A 139 10.44 12.94 20.57
CA LEU A 139 10.95 12.89 19.19
C LEU A 139 10.20 11.86 18.32
N LEU A 140 9.86 10.71 18.88
CA LEU A 140 8.99 9.73 18.22
C LEU A 140 7.61 10.32 17.94
N ALA A 141 7.05 11.09 18.88
CA ALA A 141 5.77 11.77 18.70
C ALA A 141 5.80 12.79 17.56
N GLU A 142 6.90 13.52 17.37
CA GLU A 142 7.11 14.42 16.25
C GLU A 142 7.25 13.64 14.95
N ARG A 143 8.04 12.57 14.94
CA ARG A 143 8.25 11.70 13.78
C ARG A 143 6.95 11.09 13.29
N LEU A 144 6.18 10.44 14.17
CA LEU A 144 4.89 9.85 13.84
C LEU A 144 3.82 10.90 13.51
N GLY A 145 3.98 12.14 13.98
CA GLY A 145 3.14 13.27 13.58
C GLY A 145 3.33 13.67 12.12
N ASN A 146 4.53 13.47 11.57
CA ASN A 146 4.89 13.75 10.18
C ASN A 146 4.73 12.51 9.27
N GLU A 147 5.12 11.35 9.76
CA GLU A 147 5.08 10.08 9.04
C GLU A 147 4.26 9.02 9.82
N PRO A 148 2.94 9.17 9.87
CA PRO A 148 2.09 8.37 10.76
C PRO A 148 2.04 6.89 10.40
N MET A 149 2.36 6.52 9.16
CA MET A 149 2.38 5.13 8.71
C MET A 149 3.51 4.29 9.34
N GLU A 150 4.56 4.94 9.86
CA GLU A 150 5.65 4.25 10.55
C GLU A 150 5.20 3.53 11.83
N VAL A 151 4.06 3.92 12.43
CA VAL A 151 3.50 3.24 13.61
C VAL A 151 3.19 1.78 13.36
N PHE A 152 2.77 1.43 12.16
CA PHE A 152 2.49 0.03 11.81
C PHE A 152 3.76 -0.84 11.85
N GLY A 153 4.88 -0.29 11.37
CA GLY A 153 6.18 -0.97 11.47
C GLY A 153 6.58 -1.24 12.91
N LEU A 154 6.33 -0.31 13.83
CA LEU A 154 6.61 -0.48 15.26
C LEU A 154 5.76 -1.59 15.92
N HIS A 155 4.62 -1.94 15.33
CA HIS A 155 3.82 -3.10 15.73
C HIS A 155 4.17 -4.40 14.97
N GLY A 156 5.21 -4.39 14.14
CA GLY A 156 5.63 -5.54 13.35
C GLY A 156 4.83 -5.77 12.08
N MET A 157 4.11 -4.75 11.60
CA MET A 157 3.34 -4.77 10.35
C MET A 157 3.75 -3.58 9.49
N PRO A 158 4.82 -3.66 8.68
CA PRO A 158 5.28 -2.56 7.84
C PRO A 158 4.17 -2.02 6.93
N GLY A 159 4.17 -0.70 6.70
CA GLY A 159 3.09 -0.03 5.98
C GLY A 159 2.89 -0.52 4.53
N ASP A 160 3.94 -0.96 3.88
CA ASP A 160 3.92 -1.59 2.55
C ASP A 160 3.24 -2.97 2.59
N GLU A 161 3.53 -3.80 3.58
CA GLU A 161 2.87 -5.09 3.79
C GLU A 161 1.38 -4.91 4.10
N LEU A 162 1.02 -3.93 4.92
CA LEU A 162 -0.37 -3.57 5.18
C LEU A 162 -1.09 -3.18 3.88
N ILE A 163 -0.48 -2.30 3.08
CA ILE A 163 -1.05 -1.83 1.81
C ILE A 163 -1.24 -3.00 0.84
N ASP A 164 -0.27 -3.89 0.73
CA ASP A 164 -0.35 -5.05 -0.16
C ASP A 164 -1.40 -6.06 0.34
N GLY A 165 -1.49 -6.29 1.64
CA GLY A 165 -2.55 -7.08 2.26
C GLY A 165 -3.95 -6.52 1.97
N LEU A 166 -4.13 -5.20 2.07
CA LEU A 166 -5.38 -4.52 1.73
C LEU A 166 -5.73 -4.66 0.24
N ARG A 167 -4.75 -4.51 -0.65
CA ARG A 167 -4.94 -4.70 -2.10
C ARG A 167 -5.37 -6.13 -2.40
N GLN A 168 -4.68 -7.11 -1.81
CA GLN A 168 -4.97 -8.53 -1.98
C GLN A 168 -6.36 -8.90 -1.47
N LYS A 169 -6.71 -8.47 -0.25
CA LYS A 169 -8.02 -8.76 0.35
C LYS A 169 -9.16 -8.15 -0.46
N ARG A 170 -9.00 -6.93 -0.94
CA ARG A 170 -9.98 -6.27 -1.82
C ARG A 170 -10.12 -6.95 -3.18
N ALA A 171 -9.00 -7.43 -3.76
CA ALA A 171 -9.05 -8.20 -5.00
C ALA A 171 -9.86 -9.50 -4.85
N LEU A 172 -9.78 -10.15 -3.68
CA LEU A 172 -10.54 -11.35 -3.35
C LEU A 172 -12.00 -11.07 -2.97
N GLY A 173 -12.26 -9.92 -2.32
CA GLY A 173 -13.60 -9.54 -1.84
C GLY A 173 -14.55 -9.02 -2.92
N VAL A 174 -14.05 -8.62 -4.09
CA VAL A 174 -14.88 -8.29 -5.24
C VAL A 174 -15.39 -9.60 -5.87
N GLN A 175 -16.57 -10.02 -5.41
CA GLN A 175 -17.21 -11.27 -5.83
C GLN A 175 -17.46 -11.28 -7.34
N GLY A 176 -16.67 -12.07 -8.03
CA GLY A 176 -16.94 -12.61 -9.34
C GLY A 176 -16.62 -14.11 -9.30
N PRO A 177 -17.12 -14.92 -10.25
CA PRO A 177 -16.84 -16.34 -10.26
C PRO A 177 -15.35 -16.59 -10.51
N GLY A 178 -14.59 -16.81 -9.44
CA GLY A 178 -13.18 -17.18 -9.47
C GLY A 178 -12.24 -16.19 -8.77
N PRO A 179 -11.08 -16.64 -8.30
CA PRO A 179 -10.07 -15.79 -7.69
C PRO A 179 -9.54 -14.80 -8.75
N ALA A 180 -9.60 -13.50 -8.45
CA ALA A 180 -8.92 -12.52 -9.28
C ALA A 180 -7.41 -12.82 -9.22
N PRO A 181 -6.71 -12.89 -10.36
CA PRO A 181 -5.27 -13.11 -10.35
C PRO A 181 -4.60 -11.98 -9.57
N VAL A 182 -3.87 -12.34 -8.52
CA VAL A 182 -3.03 -11.41 -7.79
C VAL A 182 -1.92 -10.98 -8.73
N LEU A 183 -1.68 -9.67 -8.86
CA LEU A 183 -0.55 -9.20 -9.64
C LEU A 183 0.72 -9.73 -8.96
N VAL A 184 1.39 -10.62 -9.62
CA VAL A 184 2.72 -11.05 -9.17
C VAL A 184 3.66 -9.89 -9.44
N PRO A 185 4.27 -9.26 -8.42
CA PRO A 185 5.14 -8.11 -8.62
C PRO A 185 6.39 -8.47 -9.43
N HIS A 186 6.73 -9.74 -9.51
CA HIS A 186 7.83 -10.26 -10.29
C HIS A 186 7.32 -11.08 -11.47
N ILE A 187 7.60 -10.63 -12.68
CA ILE A 187 7.34 -11.36 -13.93
C ILE A 187 8.66 -11.95 -14.39
N GLN A 188 8.75 -13.27 -14.35
CA GLN A 188 9.97 -13.99 -14.73
C GLN A 188 10.36 -13.65 -16.18
N GLY A 189 11.62 -13.26 -16.40
CA GLY A 189 12.13 -12.84 -17.69
C GLY A 189 11.94 -11.36 -18.05
N VAL A 190 11.02 -10.65 -17.37
CA VAL A 190 10.80 -9.21 -17.57
C VAL A 190 11.30 -8.40 -16.37
N SER A 191 10.97 -8.83 -15.16
CA SER A 191 11.42 -8.12 -13.95
C SER A 191 12.91 -8.33 -13.65
N ASP A 192 13.54 -9.34 -14.25
CA ASP A 192 14.97 -9.64 -14.11
C ASP A 192 15.85 -8.81 -15.07
N LEU A 193 15.24 -8.12 -16.03
CA LEU A 193 15.97 -7.28 -16.97
C LEU A 193 16.40 -5.98 -16.28
N SER A 194 17.71 -5.73 -16.25
CA SER A 194 18.24 -4.46 -15.82
C SER A 194 17.88 -3.38 -16.85
N SER A 195 16.94 -2.54 -16.51
CA SER A 195 16.54 -1.41 -17.35
C SER A 195 17.59 -0.30 -17.24
N PRO A 196 18.08 0.25 -18.36
CA PRO A 196 18.92 1.44 -18.33
C PRO A 196 18.21 2.63 -17.69
N PRO A 197 18.97 3.62 -17.16
CA PRO A 197 18.37 4.83 -16.59
C PRO A 197 17.45 5.52 -17.62
N LEU A 198 16.33 6.08 -17.13
CA LEU A 198 15.36 6.75 -18.00
C LEU A 198 15.96 7.88 -18.83
N GLU A 199 16.97 8.54 -18.27
CA GLU A 199 17.72 9.63 -18.89
C GLU A 199 18.40 9.22 -20.20
N ASP A 200 18.87 7.96 -20.28
CA ASP A 200 19.52 7.39 -21.47
C ASP A 200 18.50 6.88 -22.51
N GLN A 201 17.22 6.81 -22.14
CA GLN A 201 16.15 6.26 -22.98
C GLN A 201 15.14 7.29 -23.47
N ILE A 202 15.30 8.58 -23.15
CA ILE A 202 14.32 9.63 -23.50
C ILE A 202 14.06 9.66 -25.01
N ASP A 203 15.08 9.52 -25.82
CA ASP A 203 14.97 9.60 -27.29
C ASP A 203 14.33 8.35 -27.92
N THR A 204 14.38 7.22 -27.23
CA THR A 204 13.84 5.92 -27.71
C THR A 204 12.62 5.46 -26.95
N PHE A 205 12.17 6.23 -25.95
CA PHE A 205 11.09 5.85 -25.04
C PHE A 205 9.78 5.45 -25.76
N TRP A 206 9.49 6.09 -26.90
CA TRP A 206 8.31 5.81 -27.71
C TRP A 206 8.57 4.90 -28.92
N THR A 207 9.79 4.41 -29.08
CA THR A 207 10.17 3.49 -30.15
C THR A 207 10.00 2.05 -29.67
N VAL A 208 9.37 1.25 -30.50
CA VAL A 208 9.20 -0.19 -30.24
C VAL A 208 10.58 -0.86 -30.30
N GLY A 209 10.95 -1.60 -29.24
CA GLY A 209 12.17 -2.39 -29.21
C GLY A 209 12.06 -3.63 -30.09
N PRO A 210 13.20 -4.17 -30.59
CA PRO A 210 13.20 -5.38 -31.40
C PRO A 210 12.64 -6.60 -30.66
N GLU A 211 12.65 -6.58 -29.34
CA GLU A 211 12.13 -7.66 -28.51
C GLU A 211 10.60 -7.82 -28.61
N LEU A 212 9.89 -6.81 -29.14
CA LEU A 212 8.45 -6.91 -29.35
C LEU A 212 8.11 -7.79 -30.56
N GLU A 213 9.01 -7.89 -31.54
CA GLU A 213 8.85 -8.77 -32.70
C GLU A 213 8.93 -10.26 -32.31
N ASP A 214 9.61 -10.57 -31.19
CA ASP A 214 9.73 -11.92 -30.64
C ASP A 214 8.57 -12.30 -29.68
N LEU A 215 7.68 -11.35 -29.38
CA LEU A 215 6.50 -11.56 -28.52
C LEU A 215 5.35 -12.18 -29.32
N ASP A 216 5.48 -13.45 -29.63
CA ASP A 216 4.38 -14.26 -30.19
C ASP A 216 3.49 -14.79 -29.05
N THR A 217 2.75 -13.88 -28.43
CA THR A 217 1.75 -14.25 -27.41
C THR A 217 0.36 -14.19 -28.02
N PRO A 218 -0.27 -15.34 -28.29
CA PRO A 218 -1.62 -15.36 -28.83
C PRO A 218 -2.58 -14.67 -27.85
N LEU A 219 -3.42 -13.78 -28.38
CA LEU A 219 -4.46 -13.14 -27.58
C LEU A 219 -5.48 -14.20 -27.16
N THR A 220 -5.59 -14.41 -25.86
CA THR A 220 -6.57 -15.34 -25.29
C THR A 220 -7.57 -14.59 -24.42
N PRO A 221 -8.85 -14.98 -24.43
CA PRO A 221 -9.84 -14.35 -23.59
C PRO A 221 -9.44 -14.48 -22.10
N PRO A 222 -9.57 -13.42 -21.32
CA PRO A 222 -9.17 -13.44 -19.91
C PRO A 222 -10.06 -14.41 -19.12
N LYS A 223 -9.46 -15.20 -18.22
CA LYS A 223 -10.20 -16.10 -17.31
C LYS A 223 -11.18 -15.36 -16.39
N VAL A 224 -10.90 -14.08 -16.11
CA VAL A 224 -11.75 -13.20 -15.30
C VAL A 224 -11.91 -11.88 -16.04
N ASN A 225 -13.17 -11.52 -16.35
CA ASN A 225 -13.46 -10.27 -17.04
C ASN A 225 -13.15 -9.05 -16.18
N CYS A 226 -12.57 -8.01 -16.78
CA CYS A 226 -12.33 -6.70 -16.19
C CYS A 226 -11.58 -6.75 -14.84
N VAL A 227 -10.51 -7.55 -14.76
CA VAL A 227 -9.70 -7.75 -13.53
C VAL A 227 -9.27 -6.42 -12.91
N LEU A 228 -8.84 -5.45 -13.74
CA LEU A 228 -8.40 -4.15 -13.25
C LEU A 228 -9.53 -3.36 -12.58
N LEU A 229 -10.72 -3.31 -13.20
CA LEU A 229 -11.88 -2.61 -12.63
C LEU A 229 -12.36 -3.27 -11.32
N ARG A 230 -12.30 -4.60 -11.26
CA ARG A 230 -12.63 -5.34 -10.03
C ARG A 230 -11.64 -5.05 -8.91
N ARG A 231 -10.35 -4.90 -9.22
CA ARG A 231 -9.31 -4.54 -8.25
C ARG A 231 -9.42 -3.09 -7.75
N LEU A 232 -9.79 -2.16 -8.63
CA LEU A 232 -9.98 -0.75 -8.28
C LEU A 232 -11.24 -0.55 -7.42
N GLY A 233 -12.22 -1.46 -7.51
CA GLY A 233 -13.47 -1.37 -6.78
C GLY A 233 -14.43 -0.33 -7.35
N PRO A 234 -15.48 0.07 -6.59
CA PRO A 234 -16.46 1.03 -7.05
C PRO A 234 -15.86 2.41 -7.30
N SER A 235 -16.53 3.18 -8.18
CA SER A 235 -16.09 4.51 -8.58
C SER A 235 -15.86 5.43 -7.36
N PRO A 236 -14.72 6.14 -7.30
CA PRO A 236 -14.46 7.13 -6.24
C PRO A 236 -15.31 8.40 -6.40
N PHE A 237 -15.99 8.57 -7.54
CA PHE A 237 -16.81 9.74 -7.79
C PHE A 237 -18.17 9.61 -7.10
N LEU A 238 -18.51 10.63 -6.31
CA LEU A 238 -19.82 10.75 -5.69
C LEU A 238 -20.85 11.13 -6.77
N GLY A 239 -21.82 10.28 -7.02
CA GLY A 239 -22.90 10.56 -7.97
C GLY A 239 -23.52 9.28 -8.58
N SER A 240 -24.58 9.47 -9.34
CA SER A 240 -25.31 8.40 -10.03
C SER A 240 -24.69 7.98 -11.36
N PHE A 241 -23.50 8.50 -11.71
CA PHE A 241 -22.85 8.17 -12.97
C PHE A 241 -22.28 6.74 -12.96
N PRO A 242 -22.73 5.85 -13.84
CA PRO A 242 -22.38 4.43 -13.84
C PRO A 242 -21.00 4.19 -14.49
N LEU A 243 -19.94 4.88 -13.98
CA LEU A 243 -18.59 4.82 -14.56
C LEU A 243 -18.06 3.39 -14.71
N VAL A 244 -18.20 2.57 -13.65
CA VAL A 244 -17.67 1.21 -13.65
C VAL A 244 -18.36 0.35 -14.71
N GLY A 245 -19.70 0.45 -14.84
CA GLY A 245 -20.44 -0.27 -15.87
C GLY A 245 -20.07 0.16 -17.29
N LEU A 246 -19.90 1.47 -17.50
CA LEU A 246 -19.48 2.01 -18.80
C LEU A 246 -18.07 1.53 -19.18
N MET A 247 -17.13 1.59 -18.24
CA MET A 247 -15.76 1.10 -18.43
C MET A 247 -15.74 -0.41 -18.69
N GLN A 248 -16.57 -1.18 -17.99
CA GLN A 248 -16.70 -2.62 -18.21
C GLN A 248 -17.14 -2.92 -19.65
N THR A 249 -18.17 -2.23 -20.14
CA THR A 249 -18.64 -2.36 -21.53
C THR A 249 -17.54 -2.01 -22.53
N CYS A 250 -16.78 -0.92 -22.27
CA CYS A 250 -15.64 -0.55 -23.13
C CYS A 250 -14.57 -1.66 -23.16
N TYR A 251 -14.20 -2.22 -22.03
CA TYR A 251 -13.23 -3.31 -21.93
C TYR A 251 -13.71 -4.56 -22.67
N GLU A 252 -14.98 -4.90 -22.56
CA GLU A 252 -15.57 -6.05 -23.27
C GLU A 252 -15.57 -5.87 -24.79
N LEU A 253 -15.98 -4.69 -25.28
CA LEU A 253 -16.00 -4.38 -26.70
C LEU A 253 -14.59 -4.34 -27.32
N ILE A 254 -13.65 -3.68 -26.65
CA ILE A 254 -12.25 -3.60 -27.12
C ILE A 254 -11.61 -4.98 -27.09
N GLY A 255 -11.84 -5.78 -26.06
CA GLY A 255 -11.32 -7.13 -25.95
C GLY A 255 -11.86 -8.05 -27.03
N GLN A 256 -13.16 -7.97 -27.37
CA GLN A 256 -13.77 -8.72 -28.46
C GLN A 256 -13.20 -8.31 -29.80
N ALA A 257 -13.06 -7.01 -30.06
CA ALA A 257 -12.48 -6.50 -31.30
C ALA A 257 -11.02 -6.95 -31.48
N ALA A 258 -10.22 -6.92 -30.40
CA ALA A 258 -8.83 -7.38 -30.43
C ALA A 258 -8.72 -8.88 -30.74
N LEU A 259 -9.57 -9.72 -30.15
CA LEU A 259 -9.60 -11.15 -30.42
C LEU A 259 -10.01 -11.48 -31.86
N GLN A 260 -10.90 -10.67 -32.46
CA GLN A 260 -11.30 -10.83 -33.86
C GLN A 260 -10.20 -10.41 -34.84
N MET A 261 -9.35 -9.44 -34.48
CA MET A 261 -8.21 -9.01 -35.31
C MET A 261 -7.05 -10.03 -35.30
N ASP A 262 -6.95 -10.85 -34.25
CA ASP A 262 -5.89 -11.87 -34.12
C ASP A 262 -6.29 -13.23 -34.69
N ASP A 263 -7.50 -13.35 -35.26
CA ASP A 263 -7.98 -14.59 -35.89
C ASP A 263 -7.57 -14.62 -37.38
N PRO A 264 -6.56 -15.43 -37.75
CA PRO A 264 -6.05 -15.48 -39.14
C PRO A 264 -7.04 -16.05 -40.16
N GLU A 265 -8.19 -16.60 -39.73
CA GLU A 265 -9.20 -17.15 -40.61
C GLU A 265 -10.23 -16.10 -41.12
N SER A 266 -10.15 -14.84 -40.64
CA SER A 266 -11.11 -13.79 -41.03
C SER A 266 -10.76 -13.04 -42.32
N ASP A 267 -9.65 -13.34 -42.99
CA ASP A 267 -9.17 -12.69 -44.23
C ASP A 267 -9.42 -13.51 -45.51
N ASP A 268 -10.43 -14.40 -45.56
CA ASP A 268 -10.90 -14.91 -46.83
C ASP A 268 -11.85 -13.88 -47.47
N PRO A 269 -11.41 -13.15 -48.52
CA PRO A 269 -12.34 -12.35 -49.31
C PRO A 269 -13.28 -13.31 -50.04
N GLU A 270 -14.57 -13.21 -49.74
CA GLU A 270 -15.63 -13.84 -50.54
C GLU A 270 -15.29 -13.66 -52.01
N SER A 271 -14.97 -14.76 -52.68
CA SER A 271 -14.86 -14.82 -54.12
C SER A 271 -16.24 -14.51 -54.74
N ASP A 272 -16.38 -13.29 -55.22
CA ASP A 272 -17.46 -12.88 -56.12
C ASP A 272 -17.39 -13.70 -57.43
N ASP A 273 -17.90 -14.91 -57.39
CA ASP A 273 -18.27 -15.64 -58.62
C ASP A 273 -19.54 -15.02 -59.20
N HIS A 274 -19.33 -13.93 -59.97
CA HIS A 274 -20.30 -13.47 -60.93
C HIS A 274 -20.39 -14.48 -62.09
N GLU A 275 -21.26 -15.43 -61.96
CA GLU A 275 -21.74 -16.26 -63.05
C GLU A 275 -22.54 -15.39 -64.04
N SER A 276 -21.90 -15.01 -65.15
CA SER A 276 -22.52 -14.29 -66.27
C SER A 276 -23.46 -15.23 -67.05
N ASP A 277 -24.72 -15.07 -66.73
CA ASP A 277 -25.80 -15.68 -67.51
C ASP A 277 -25.94 -14.93 -68.84
N THR A 278 -25.46 -15.52 -69.96
CA THR A 278 -25.71 -15.08 -71.34
C THR A 278 -27.01 -15.68 -71.80
N PRO A 279 -27.96 -14.89 -72.29
CA PRO A 279 -29.16 -15.45 -72.93
C PRO A 279 -28.88 -15.95 -74.34
N ASN A 280 -29.16 -17.21 -74.50
CA ASN A 280 -29.16 -17.86 -75.85
C ASN A 280 -30.40 -17.43 -76.65
N GLN A 281 -30.18 -16.62 -77.68
CA GLN A 281 -31.10 -16.46 -78.79
C GLN A 281 -30.89 -17.63 -79.72
N ASP A 282 -31.93 -18.33 -80.01
CA ASP A 282 -32.15 -18.86 -81.34
C ASP A 282 -33.60 -19.35 -81.49
N ASP A 283 -34.21 -18.74 -82.32
CA ASP A 283 -35.28 -18.75 -83.23
C ASP A 283 -35.25 -19.98 -84.17
N PRO A 284 -36.18 -20.09 -85.17
CA PRO A 284 -37.63 -20.42 -85.15
C PRO A 284 -37.94 -21.62 -86.04
N SER A 285 -39.22 -21.74 -86.23
CA SER A 285 -39.86 -22.44 -87.39
C SER A 285 -40.40 -23.85 -87.14
N SER A 286 -41.63 -23.87 -87.10
CA SER A 286 -42.68 -24.50 -87.87
C SER A 286 -43.89 -24.84 -87.05
#